data_0b51a0f2fcaab4f498a679136a5fcc74
#
_entry.id   0b51a0f2fcaab4f498a679136a5fcc74
#
_cell.length_a   1.000
_cell.length_b   1.000
_cell.length_c   1.000
_cell.angle_alpha   90.00
_cell.angle_beta   90.00
_cell.angle_gamma   90.00
#
_symmetry.space_group_name_H-M   'P 1'
#
loop_
_entity.id
_entity.type
_entity.pdbx_description
1 polymer ?
#
loop_
_entity_poly.entity_id
_entity_poly.type
_entity_poly.pdbx_seq_one_letter_code
_entity_poly.pdbx_strand_id
1 'polypeptide(L)'
;MRYQPPYFDFELCGVKRKLPFVKIKDDMALASFCVVSDTELVKAAAPALVAKMPEVDILLTAEAKGIILTYEMSSLMGMKDFVVARKTKKPYMQNVLEANVFSITTQAKQTLYLDGCDVEKLRGKRIAIIDDVIATGESLNALEKLAELAGATVVTRAALLAELESVYRDDIIYLKEHYVFTPNEDGTFTPIECETKKRIREVDDLEVESTQVTSTTL
;
A
#
# COMPACT_ATOMS: atom_id res chain seq x y z
N MET A 1 -29.55 -19.20 -11.66
CA MET A 1 -29.09 -18.18 -10.68
C MET A 1 -27.67 -17.78 -11.05
N ARG A 2 -27.36 -16.51 -11.19
CA ARG A 2 -25.95 -16.07 -11.32
C ARG A 2 -25.32 -16.19 -9.94
N TYR A 3 -24.21 -16.91 -9.85
CA TYR A 3 -23.40 -16.97 -8.62
C TYR A 3 -22.97 -15.54 -8.28
N GLN A 4 -23.37 -15.03 -7.12
CA GLN A 4 -22.85 -13.79 -6.55
C GLN A 4 -21.88 -14.19 -5.45
N PRO A 5 -20.59 -13.83 -5.56
CA PRO A 5 -19.65 -14.08 -4.49
C PRO A 5 -20.07 -13.31 -3.21
N PRO A 6 -19.74 -13.79 -2.03
CA PRO A 6 -19.91 -13.00 -0.82
C PRO A 6 -19.09 -11.72 -0.90
N TYR A 7 -19.59 -10.65 -0.28
CA TYR A 7 -18.97 -9.34 -0.31
C TYR A 7 -18.58 -8.89 1.08
N PHE A 8 -17.49 -8.15 1.14
CA PHE A 8 -17.06 -7.39 2.31
C PHE A 8 -17.58 -5.95 2.19
N ASP A 9 -18.31 -5.47 3.19
CA ASP A 9 -18.75 -4.08 3.24
C ASP A 9 -17.58 -3.19 3.64
N PHE A 10 -17.20 -2.32 2.74
CA PHE A 10 -16.04 -1.45 2.86
C PHE A 10 -16.47 0.02 2.81
N GLU A 11 -15.84 0.84 3.65
CA GLU A 11 -16.03 2.29 3.64
C GLU A 11 -14.68 2.98 3.83
N LEU A 12 -14.40 3.98 3.00
CA LEU A 12 -13.22 4.84 3.11
C LEU A 12 -13.61 6.28 2.77
N CYS A 13 -13.29 7.24 3.63
CA CYS A 13 -13.60 8.66 3.46
C CYS A 13 -15.07 8.93 3.11
N GLY A 14 -16.02 8.21 3.72
CA GLY A 14 -17.47 8.33 3.48
C GLY A 14 -17.98 7.62 2.23
N VAL A 15 -17.09 7.04 1.42
CA VAL A 15 -17.46 6.28 0.22
C VAL A 15 -17.59 4.79 0.54
N LYS A 16 -18.77 4.23 0.28
CA LYS A 16 -19.09 2.82 0.56
C LYS A 16 -18.94 1.97 -0.69
N ARG A 17 -18.34 0.77 -0.52
CA ARG A 17 -18.17 -0.22 -1.59
C ARG A 17 -18.44 -1.63 -1.06
N LYS A 18 -18.80 -2.52 -1.97
CA LYS A 18 -18.88 -3.96 -1.71
C LYS A 18 -17.72 -4.64 -2.43
N LEU A 19 -16.74 -5.12 -1.66
CA LEU A 19 -15.57 -5.77 -2.21
C LEU A 19 -15.82 -7.27 -2.32
N PRO A 20 -15.67 -7.89 -3.50
CA PRO A 20 -15.84 -9.33 -3.63
C PRO A 20 -14.68 -10.07 -2.92
N PHE A 21 -14.99 -11.15 -2.22
CA PHE A 21 -13.96 -12.04 -1.72
C PHE A 21 -13.37 -12.86 -2.88
N VAL A 22 -12.03 -12.87 -2.95
CA VAL A 22 -11.26 -13.65 -3.91
C VAL A 22 -10.32 -14.57 -3.15
N LYS A 23 -10.46 -15.88 -3.37
CA LYS A 23 -9.58 -16.89 -2.79
C LYS A 23 -8.24 -16.87 -3.54
N ILE A 24 -7.15 -16.64 -2.81
CA ILE A 24 -5.78 -16.59 -3.34
C ILE A 24 -5.08 -17.94 -3.15
N LYS A 25 -5.30 -18.56 -2.00
CA LYS A 25 -4.83 -19.90 -1.64
C LYS A 25 -5.94 -20.61 -0.89
N ASP A 26 -5.73 -21.89 -0.54
CA ASP A 26 -6.74 -22.66 0.20
C ASP A 26 -7.08 -22.07 1.57
N ASP A 27 -6.10 -21.47 2.21
CA ASP A 27 -6.18 -20.87 3.55
C ASP A 27 -6.22 -19.32 3.52
N MET A 28 -6.27 -18.69 2.33
CA MET A 28 -6.17 -17.25 2.19
C MET A 28 -7.13 -16.67 1.16
N ALA A 29 -7.86 -15.65 1.56
CA ALA A 29 -8.72 -14.84 0.70
C ALA A 29 -8.51 -13.34 0.95
N LEU A 30 -8.77 -12.55 -0.07
CA LEU A 30 -8.77 -11.08 -0.01
C LEU A 30 -10.17 -10.56 -0.30
N ALA A 31 -10.55 -9.49 0.40
CA ALA A 31 -11.62 -8.61 -0.06
C ALA A 31 -11.01 -7.73 -1.18
N SER A 32 -11.28 -8.08 -2.44
CA SER A 32 -10.55 -7.53 -3.58
C SER A 32 -10.79 -6.04 -3.76
N PHE A 33 -9.82 -5.25 -3.31
CA PHE A 33 -9.80 -3.80 -3.49
C PHE A 33 -9.13 -3.42 -4.81
N CYS A 34 -9.76 -2.53 -5.56
CA CYS A 34 -9.21 -1.99 -6.79
C CYS A 34 -9.68 -0.55 -6.97
N VAL A 35 -8.75 0.39 -6.88
CA VAL A 35 -9.04 1.81 -7.03
C VAL A 35 -9.08 2.26 -8.49
N VAL A 36 -8.59 1.44 -9.41
CA VAL A 36 -8.60 1.76 -10.85
C VAL A 36 -10.05 1.95 -11.31
N SER A 37 -10.31 3.06 -11.96
CA SER A 37 -11.64 3.48 -12.44
C SER A 37 -12.62 3.96 -11.34
N ASP A 38 -12.24 3.97 -10.06
CA ASP A 38 -13.08 4.48 -8.98
C ASP A 38 -12.81 5.96 -8.71
N THR A 39 -13.33 6.81 -9.58
CA THR A 39 -13.12 8.26 -9.51
C THR A 39 -13.69 8.88 -8.23
N GLU A 40 -14.83 8.39 -7.74
CA GLU A 40 -15.46 8.90 -6.52
C GLU A 40 -14.57 8.63 -5.30
N LEU A 41 -14.08 7.40 -5.16
CA LEU A 41 -13.22 7.02 -4.05
C LEU A 41 -11.88 7.77 -4.09
N VAL A 42 -11.25 7.88 -5.26
CA VAL A 42 -9.99 8.62 -5.42
C VAL A 42 -10.16 10.08 -5.02
N LYS A 43 -11.21 10.75 -5.49
CA LYS A 43 -11.48 12.15 -5.14
C LYS A 43 -11.79 12.37 -3.65
N ALA A 44 -12.44 11.41 -3.01
CA ALA A 44 -12.71 11.48 -1.58
C ALA A 44 -11.47 11.20 -0.72
N ALA A 45 -10.62 10.26 -1.13
CA ALA A 45 -9.51 9.77 -0.32
C ALA A 45 -8.19 10.55 -0.54
N ALA A 46 -7.91 11.03 -1.76
CA ALA A 46 -6.67 11.73 -2.06
C ALA A 46 -6.44 12.97 -1.18
N PRO A 47 -7.43 13.87 -0.93
CA PRO A 47 -7.24 14.99 -0.02
C PRO A 47 -6.88 14.58 1.41
N ALA A 48 -7.51 13.51 1.91
CA ALA A 48 -7.24 13.00 3.26
C ALA A 48 -5.82 12.42 3.38
N LEU A 49 -5.32 11.80 2.31
CA LEU A 49 -3.95 11.29 2.27
C LEU A 49 -2.94 12.43 2.15
N VAL A 50 -3.18 13.40 1.24
CA VAL A 50 -2.33 14.60 1.07
C VAL A 50 -2.20 15.39 2.37
N ALA A 51 -3.27 15.52 3.15
CA ALA A 51 -3.24 16.24 4.43
C ALA A 51 -2.29 15.63 5.48
N LYS A 52 -1.91 14.36 5.32
CA LYS A 52 -0.96 13.65 6.19
C LYS A 52 0.47 13.63 5.64
N MET A 53 0.66 14.06 4.39
CA MET A 53 1.95 13.99 3.71
C MET A 53 2.93 15.03 4.24
N PRO A 54 4.21 14.67 4.43
CA PRO A 54 5.26 15.67 4.57
C PRO A 54 5.48 16.39 3.24
N GLU A 55 6.22 17.49 3.29
CA GLU A 55 6.64 18.21 2.09
C GLU A 55 7.58 17.34 1.24
N VAL A 56 7.25 17.18 -0.04
CA VAL A 56 8.02 16.41 -1.04
C VAL A 56 8.02 17.16 -2.37
N ASP A 57 9.03 16.88 -3.19
CA ASP A 57 9.21 17.58 -4.48
C ASP A 57 8.44 16.90 -5.61
N ILE A 58 8.28 15.58 -5.58
CA ILE A 58 7.64 14.77 -6.63
C ILE A 58 7.15 13.43 -6.08
N LEU A 59 6.12 12.87 -6.70
CA LEU A 59 5.56 11.57 -6.35
C LEU A 59 6.06 10.49 -7.31
N LEU A 60 6.32 9.29 -6.79
CA LEU A 60 6.70 8.08 -7.54
C LEU A 60 5.68 6.98 -7.26
N THR A 61 5.22 6.31 -8.31
CA THR A 61 4.36 5.12 -8.21
C THR A 61 4.77 4.05 -9.21
N ALA A 62 4.19 2.86 -9.11
CA ALA A 62 4.34 1.79 -10.09
C ALA A 62 3.06 1.56 -10.92
N GLU A 63 3.22 1.01 -12.11
CA GLU A 63 2.10 0.45 -12.87
C GLU A 63 1.38 -0.63 -12.04
N ALA A 64 0.04 -0.65 -11.96
CA ALA A 64 -0.90 0.24 -12.63
C ALA A 64 -1.81 0.97 -11.61
N LYS A 65 -2.09 0.35 -10.44
CA LYS A 65 -3.20 0.76 -9.57
C LYS A 65 -2.97 2.06 -8.83
N GLY A 66 -1.72 2.35 -8.46
CA GLY A 66 -1.35 3.61 -7.81
C GLY A 66 -1.41 4.85 -8.71
N ILE A 67 -1.45 4.69 -10.05
CA ILE A 67 -1.34 5.82 -11.00
C ILE A 67 -2.45 6.86 -10.81
N ILE A 68 -3.71 6.42 -10.72
CA ILE A 68 -4.85 7.35 -10.63
C ILE A 68 -4.84 8.12 -9.31
N LEU A 69 -4.45 7.46 -8.22
CA LEU A 69 -4.28 8.11 -6.92
C LEU A 69 -3.15 9.14 -6.96
N THR A 70 -2.00 8.75 -7.52
CA THR A 70 -0.83 9.62 -7.63
C THR A 70 -1.12 10.84 -8.50
N TYR A 71 -1.87 10.68 -9.58
CA TYR A 71 -2.32 11.80 -10.43
C TYR A 71 -3.16 12.79 -9.61
N GLU A 72 -4.18 12.32 -8.89
CA GLU A 72 -5.05 13.20 -8.10
C GLU A 72 -4.27 13.89 -6.98
N MET A 73 -3.41 13.14 -6.27
CA MET A 73 -2.55 13.71 -5.22
C MET A 73 -1.60 14.77 -5.79
N SER A 74 -0.92 14.50 -6.91
CA SER A 74 -0.01 15.47 -7.55
C SER A 74 -0.73 16.75 -7.98
N SER A 75 -1.96 16.62 -8.50
CA SER A 75 -2.82 17.75 -8.87
C SER A 75 -3.18 18.60 -7.64
N LEU A 76 -3.60 17.96 -6.54
CA LEU A 76 -3.92 18.63 -5.28
C LEU A 76 -2.72 19.35 -4.65
N MET A 77 -1.54 18.79 -4.80
CA MET A 77 -0.27 19.35 -4.32
C MET A 77 0.32 20.40 -5.28
N GLY A 78 -0.33 20.69 -6.40
CA GLY A 78 0.13 21.69 -7.40
C GLY A 78 1.38 21.26 -8.15
N MET A 79 1.69 19.96 -8.20
CA MET A 79 2.84 19.42 -8.91
C MET A 79 2.58 19.42 -10.42
N LYS A 80 3.63 19.68 -11.21
CA LYS A 80 3.58 19.62 -12.68
C LYS A 80 3.70 18.21 -13.22
N ASP A 81 4.43 17.36 -12.50
CA ASP A 81 4.81 16.02 -12.90
C ASP A 81 4.69 15.06 -11.71
N PHE A 82 4.52 13.78 -12.03
CA PHE A 82 4.81 12.65 -11.16
C PHE A 82 5.47 11.55 -12.00
N VAL A 83 6.07 10.56 -11.37
CA VAL A 83 6.83 9.52 -12.06
C VAL A 83 6.15 8.16 -11.89
N VAL A 84 6.13 7.36 -12.97
CA VAL A 84 5.54 6.02 -13.01
C VAL A 84 6.60 4.99 -13.41
N ALA A 85 7.00 4.14 -12.47
CA ALA A 85 7.83 2.99 -12.77
C ALA A 85 7.02 1.92 -13.53
N ARG A 86 7.59 1.43 -14.63
CA ARG A 86 6.94 0.48 -15.53
C ARG A 86 7.27 -0.97 -15.18
N LYS A 87 6.31 -1.87 -15.34
CA LYS A 87 6.55 -3.33 -15.15
C LYS A 87 7.23 -3.99 -16.35
N THR A 88 7.26 -3.30 -17.49
CA THR A 88 7.95 -3.79 -18.70
C THR A 88 8.68 -2.65 -19.38
N LYS A 89 9.88 -2.94 -19.87
CA LYS A 89 10.64 -2.01 -20.70
C LYS A 89 9.89 -1.76 -22.00
N LYS A 90 9.67 -0.47 -22.34
CA LYS A 90 8.97 -0.09 -23.57
C LYS A 90 9.99 0.29 -24.65
N PRO A 91 9.69 0.08 -25.96
CA PRO A 91 10.65 0.35 -27.05
C PRO A 91 11.12 1.80 -27.16
N TYR A 92 10.34 2.74 -26.66
CA TYR A 92 10.65 4.17 -26.70
C TYR A 92 11.53 4.66 -25.56
N MET A 93 11.72 3.85 -24.51
CA MET A 93 12.54 4.23 -23.36
C MET A 93 14.02 4.29 -23.71
N GLN A 94 14.70 5.34 -23.23
CA GLN A 94 16.12 5.56 -23.42
C GLN A 94 16.83 5.66 -22.05
N ASN A 95 18.09 5.22 -21.98
CA ASN A 95 18.89 5.25 -20.75
C ASN A 95 18.15 4.65 -19.54
N VAL A 96 17.53 3.51 -19.76
CA VAL A 96 16.62 2.86 -18.80
C VAL A 96 17.35 2.46 -17.54
N LEU A 97 16.82 2.90 -16.40
CA LEU A 97 17.18 2.38 -15.08
C LEU A 97 16.25 1.23 -14.73
N GLU A 98 16.81 0.14 -14.20
CA GLU A 98 16.02 -1.00 -13.75
C GLU A 98 16.37 -1.43 -12.33
N ALA A 99 15.39 -1.89 -11.58
CA ALA A 99 15.56 -2.53 -10.30
C ALA A 99 14.84 -3.88 -10.27
N ASN A 100 15.57 -4.88 -9.80
CA ASN A 100 15.06 -6.23 -9.62
C ASN A 100 14.82 -6.47 -8.13
N VAL A 101 13.64 -6.95 -7.79
CA VAL A 101 13.31 -7.44 -6.45
C VAL A 101 12.80 -8.87 -6.57
N PHE A 102 13.32 -9.72 -5.71
CA PHE A 102 12.86 -11.10 -5.59
C PHE A 102 11.76 -11.14 -4.53
N SER A 103 10.57 -11.56 -4.95
CA SER A 103 9.50 -11.88 -4.03
C SER A 103 9.80 -13.21 -3.35
N ILE A 104 9.93 -13.19 -2.04
CA ILE A 104 10.13 -14.40 -1.22
C ILE A 104 8.86 -15.26 -1.24
N THR A 105 7.69 -14.62 -1.32
CA THR A 105 6.39 -15.30 -1.25
C THR A 105 5.97 -15.96 -2.55
N THR A 106 6.31 -15.37 -3.70
CA THR A 106 5.90 -15.88 -5.02
C THR A 106 7.06 -16.50 -5.80
N GLN A 107 8.30 -16.44 -5.29
CA GLN A 107 9.54 -16.82 -5.99
C GLN A 107 9.66 -16.16 -7.39
N ALA A 108 8.91 -15.12 -7.64
CA ALA A 108 8.89 -14.40 -8.90
C ALA A 108 9.82 -13.19 -8.82
N LYS A 109 10.62 -13.01 -9.85
CA LYS A 109 11.43 -11.81 -10.05
C LYS A 109 10.49 -10.69 -10.55
N GLN A 110 10.32 -9.64 -9.77
CA GLN A 110 9.67 -8.42 -10.23
C GLN A 110 10.74 -7.42 -10.66
N THR A 111 10.65 -6.94 -11.90
CA THR A 111 11.53 -5.89 -12.43
C THR A 111 10.69 -4.65 -12.68
N LEU A 112 11.16 -3.52 -12.18
CA LEU A 112 10.60 -2.21 -12.48
C LEU A 112 11.60 -1.38 -13.28
N TYR A 113 11.09 -0.52 -14.16
CA TYR A 113 11.86 0.27 -15.10
C TYR A 113 11.49 1.75 -15.02
N LEU A 114 12.50 2.62 -15.06
CA LEU A 114 12.34 4.06 -15.27
C LEU A 114 13.00 4.46 -16.60
N ASP A 115 12.34 5.32 -17.34
CA ASP A 115 12.97 6.00 -18.49
C ASP A 115 14.01 7.01 -17.99
N GLY A 116 15.07 7.25 -18.75
CA GLY A 116 16.12 8.21 -18.39
C GLY A 116 15.58 9.62 -18.13
N CYS A 117 14.55 10.07 -18.85
CA CYS A 117 13.90 11.34 -18.56
C CYS A 117 13.19 11.37 -17.19
N ASP A 118 12.66 10.26 -16.72
CA ASP A 118 12.05 10.16 -15.39
C ASP A 118 13.11 10.05 -14.30
N VAL A 119 14.24 9.41 -14.57
CA VAL A 119 15.42 9.41 -13.68
C VAL A 119 15.90 10.84 -13.42
N GLU A 120 15.98 11.69 -14.47
CA GLU A 120 16.40 13.09 -14.30
C GLU A 120 15.40 13.92 -13.47
N LYS A 121 14.08 13.63 -13.56
CA LYS A 121 13.06 14.26 -12.70
C LYS A 121 13.22 13.91 -11.22
N LEU A 122 13.73 12.72 -10.92
CA LEU A 122 13.91 12.22 -9.54
C LEU A 122 15.25 12.66 -8.93
N ARG A 123 16.26 12.93 -9.73
CA ARG A 123 17.64 13.21 -9.29
C ARG A 123 17.68 14.35 -8.26
N GLY A 124 18.22 14.06 -7.07
CA GLY A 124 18.37 15.00 -5.97
C GLY A 124 17.06 15.47 -5.33
N LYS A 125 15.93 14.83 -5.64
CA LYS A 125 14.60 15.18 -5.12
C LYS A 125 14.24 14.42 -3.85
N ARG A 126 13.43 15.07 -3.03
CA ARG A 126 12.71 14.47 -1.92
C ARG A 126 11.39 13.90 -2.44
N ILE A 127 11.21 12.61 -2.38
CA ILE A 127 10.06 11.96 -3.01
C ILE A 127 9.18 11.22 -2.02
N ALA A 128 7.90 11.05 -2.38
CA ALA A 128 7.03 10.08 -1.76
C ALA A 128 6.70 8.95 -2.73
N ILE A 129 6.69 7.72 -2.24
CA ILE A 129 6.22 6.55 -2.98
C ILE A 129 4.72 6.37 -2.67
N ILE A 130 3.91 6.26 -3.73
CA ILE A 130 2.45 6.15 -3.63
C ILE A 130 1.98 4.83 -4.21
N ASP A 131 1.09 4.13 -3.50
CA ASP A 131 0.40 2.95 -4.03
C ASP A 131 -1.07 2.93 -3.55
N ASP A 132 -1.90 2.04 -4.08
CA ASP A 132 -3.28 1.85 -3.60
C ASP A 132 -3.31 1.02 -2.31
N VAL A 133 -2.54 -0.04 -2.24
CA VAL A 133 -2.41 -0.94 -1.10
C VAL A 133 -0.93 -1.30 -0.88
N ILE A 134 -0.43 -1.12 0.33
CA ILE A 134 0.88 -1.62 0.74
C ILE A 134 0.66 -2.85 1.63
N ALA A 135 1.10 -4.02 1.16
CA ALA A 135 1.00 -5.30 1.87
C ALA A 135 2.39 -5.77 2.35
N THR A 136 3.01 -6.71 1.66
CA THR A 136 4.34 -7.26 2.02
C THR A 136 5.49 -6.29 1.75
N GLY A 137 5.24 -5.21 1.02
CA GLY A 137 6.26 -4.21 0.69
C GLY A 137 7.19 -4.59 -0.47
N GLU A 138 6.96 -5.69 -1.17
CA GLU A 138 7.83 -6.12 -2.27
C GLU A 138 7.89 -5.11 -3.42
N SER A 139 6.72 -4.60 -3.86
CA SER A 139 6.68 -3.53 -4.87
C SER A 139 7.31 -2.24 -4.34
N LEU A 140 7.13 -1.96 -3.05
CA LEU A 140 7.71 -0.82 -2.38
C LEU A 140 9.24 -0.88 -2.40
N ASN A 141 9.84 -2.03 -2.06
CA ASN A 141 11.28 -2.24 -2.08
C ASN A 141 11.89 -2.03 -3.49
N ALA A 142 11.15 -2.43 -4.54
CA ALA A 142 11.59 -2.18 -5.92
C ALA A 142 11.59 -0.69 -6.27
N LEU A 143 10.57 0.05 -5.84
CA LEU A 143 10.48 1.49 -6.04
C LEU A 143 11.53 2.24 -5.22
N GLU A 144 11.80 1.84 -3.98
CA GLU A 144 12.87 2.39 -3.15
C GLU A 144 14.23 2.21 -3.81
N LYS A 145 14.49 1.02 -4.36
CA LYS A 145 15.74 0.75 -5.06
C LYS A 145 15.89 1.59 -6.33
N LEU A 146 14.81 1.77 -7.10
CA LEU A 146 14.83 2.68 -8.26
C LEU A 146 15.08 4.14 -7.83
N ALA A 147 14.44 4.58 -6.77
CA ALA A 147 14.64 5.94 -6.23
C ALA A 147 16.09 6.18 -5.80
N GLU A 148 16.68 5.23 -5.07
CA GLU A 148 18.09 5.28 -4.67
C GLU A 148 19.02 5.36 -5.88
N LEU A 149 18.82 4.47 -6.87
CA LEU A 149 19.62 4.44 -8.09
C LEU A 149 19.46 5.72 -8.94
N ALA A 150 18.27 6.34 -8.90
CA ALA A 150 18.01 7.63 -9.54
C ALA A 150 18.62 8.82 -8.78
N GLY A 151 19.15 8.60 -7.56
CA GLY A 151 19.71 9.66 -6.70
C GLY A 151 18.62 10.49 -6.01
N ALA A 152 17.44 9.93 -5.75
CA ALA A 152 16.37 10.55 -4.98
C ALA A 152 16.43 10.13 -3.50
N THR A 153 15.81 10.93 -2.64
CA THR A 153 15.61 10.62 -1.21
C THR A 153 14.15 10.29 -0.96
N VAL A 154 13.85 9.06 -0.58
CA VAL A 154 12.49 8.66 -0.17
C VAL A 154 12.20 9.20 1.22
N VAL A 155 11.27 10.15 1.31
CA VAL A 155 10.86 10.82 2.55
C VAL A 155 9.75 10.03 3.25
N THR A 156 8.79 9.49 2.46
CA THR A 156 7.66 8.75 2.98
C THR A 156 7.08 7.80 1.93
N ARG A 157 6.25 6.89 2.39
CA ARG A 157 5.43 5.97 1.60
C ARG A 157 3.99 6.20 1.99
N ALA A 158 3.09 6.24 1.02
CA ALA A 158 1.70 6.47 1.31
C ALA A 158 0.78 5.61 0.45
N ALA A 159 -0.29 5.12 1.05
CA ALA A 159 -1.29 4.31 0.38
C ALA A 159 -2.69 4.59 0.92
N LEU A 160 -3.72 4.20 0.18
CA LEU A 160 -5.07 4.21 0.72
C LEU A 160 -5.21 3.19 1.83
N LEU A 161 -4.64 2.00 1.62
CA LEU A 161 -4.75 0.86 2.53
C LEU A 161 -3.38 0.28 2.89
N ALA A 162 -3.27 -0.23 4.10
CA ALA A 162 -2.15 -1.07 4.53
C ALA A 162 -2.65 -2.44 4.97
N GLU A 163 -1.89 -3.48 4.66
CA GLU A 163 -2.18 -4.87 5.00
C GLU A 163 -1.05 -5.50 5.80
N LEU A 164 -1.39 -6.50 6.61
CA LEU A 164 -0.42 -7.33 7.34
C LEU A 164 0.59 -6.48 8.14
N GLU A 165 1.87 -6.80 8.01
CA GLU A 165 2.97 -6.14 8.74
C GLU A 165 3.14 -4.64 8.38
N SER A 166 2.66 -4.22 7.21
CA SER A 166 2.75 -2.82 6.79
C SER A 166 1.94 -1.86 7.66
N VAL A 167 0.93 -2.37 8.37
CA VAL A 167 0.10 -1.60 9.32
C VAL A 167 0.92 -1.04 10.49
N TYR A 168 2.05 -1.69 10.84
CA TYR A 168 2.89 -1.34 12.00
C TYR A 168 4.16 -0.60 11.62
N ARG A 169 4.32 -0.23 10.35
CA ARG A 169 5.49 0.53 9.89
C ARG A 169 5.26 2.02 10.09
N ASP A 170 6.16 2.66 10.84
CA ASP A 170 6.11 4.10 11.14
C ASP A 170 6.44 5.00 9.92
N ASP A 171 7.04 4.41 8.89
CA ASP A 171 7.44 5.10 7.65
C ASP A 171 6.39 5.02 6.54
N ILE A 172 5.20 4.43 6.82
CA ILE A 172 4.07 4.31 5.90
C ILE A 172 2.89 5.13 6.41
N ILE A 173 2.38 6.03 5.57
CA ILE A 173 1.13 6.76 5.79
C ILE A 173 0.01 6.02 5.07
N TYR A 174 -1.06 5.68 5.77
CA TYR A 174 -2.24 5.07 5.17
C TYR A 174 -3.53 5.61 5.81
N LEU A 175 -4.67 5.38 5.14
CA LEU A 175 -5.97 5.84 5.62
C LEU A 175 -6.74 4.78 6.38
N LYS A 176 -6.58 3.50 6.01
CA LYS A 176 -7.32 2.39 6.62
C LYS A 176 -6.54 1.08 6.54
N GLU A 177 -6.64 0.28 7.60
CA GLU A 177 -6.20 -1.12 7.59
C GLU A 177 -7.11 -1.96 6.69
N HIS A 178 -6.53 -2.82 5.86
CA HIS A 178 -7.25 -3.78 5.03
C HIS A 178 -6.90 -5.20 5.44
N TYR A 179 -7.94 -6.01 5.66
CA TYR A 179 -7.75 -7.35 6.21
C TYR A 179 -7.54 -8.38 5.12
N VAL A 180 -6.69 -9.35 5.43
CA VAL A 180 -6.60 -10.65 4.76
C VAL A 180 -7.48 -11.63 5.53
N PHE A 181 -8.06 -12.62 4.89
CA PHE A 181 -9.06 -13.51 5.49
C PHE A 181 -8.73 -14.98 5.28
N THR A 182 -9.13 -15.81 6.25
CA THR A 182 -9.21 -17.25 6.09
C THR A 182 -10.61 -17.63 5.59
N PRO A 183 -10.74 -18.33 4.46
CA PRO A 183 -12.01 -18.88 4.03
C PRO A 183 -12.40 -20.09 4.90
N ASN A 184 -13.62 -20.09 5.42
CA ASN A 184 -14.16 -21.18 6.25
C ASN A 184 -14.93 -22.20 5.40
N GLU A 185 -15.11 -23.41 5.91
CA GLU A 185 -15.86 -24.49 5.25
C GLU A 185 -17.34 -24.16 5.02
N ASP A 186 -17.92 -23.33 5.89
CA ASP A 186 -19.30 -22.86 5.79
C ASP A 186 -19.52 -21.71 4.79
N GLY A 187 -18.46 -21.30 4.08
CA GLY A 187 -18.47 -20.21 3.11
C GLY A 187 -18.35 -18.80 3.71
N THR A 188 -18.11 -18.69 5.01
CA THR A 188 -17.78 -17.41 5.66
C THR A 188 -16.28 -17.11 5.59
N PHE A 189 -15.89 -15.90 6.03
CA PHE A 189 -14.50 -15.42 5.98
C PHE A 189 -14.13 -14.82 7.34
N THR A 190 -13.03 -15.28 7.92
CA THR A 190 -12.49 -14.79 9.20
C THR A 190 -11.26 -13.94 8.95
N PRO A 191 -11.17 -12.68 9.44
CA PRO A 191 -9.97 -11.87 9.32
C PRO A 191 -8.76 -12.56 9.94
N ILE A 192 -7.62 -12.54 9.25
CA ILE A 192 -6.34 -13.01 9.75
C ILE A 192 -5.72 -11.89 10.58
N GLU A 193 -5.41 -12.16 11.83
CA GLU A 193 -4.63 -11.25 12.66
C GLU A 193 -3.14 -11.44 12.37
N CYS A 194 -2.44 -10.32 12.12
CA CYS A 194 -1.02 -10.33 11.90
C CYS A 194 -0.27 -10.68 13.21
N GLU A 195 0.85 -11.35 13.10
CA GLU A 195 1.70 -11.80 14.22
C GLU A 195 2.13 -10.64 15.12
N THR A 196 2.44 -9.48 14.52
CA THR A 196 2.83 -8.28 15.26
C THR A 196 1.68 -7.76 16.12
N LYS A 197 0.45 -7.79 15.61
CA LYS A 197 -0.76 -7.38 16.36
C LYS A 197 -1.03 -8.30 17.56
N LYS A 198 -0.81 -9.60 17.39
CA LYS A 198 -0.92 -10.56 18.49
C LYS A 198 0.09 -10.27 19.59
N ARG A 199 1.37 -10.03 19.23
CA ARG A 199 2.42 -9.70 20.20
C ARG A 199 2.16 -8.39 20.95
N ILE A 200 1.66 -7.35 20.26
CA ILE A 200 1.32 -6.08 20.91
C ILE A 200 0.20 -6.28 21.92
N ARG A 201 -0.88 -7.01 21.54
CA ARG A 201 -1.98 -7.33 22.49
C ARG A 201 -1.50 -8.11 23.69
N GLU A 202 -0.65 -9.12 23.49
CA GLU A 202 -0.07 -9.91 24.59
C GLU A 202 0.75 -9.05 25.56
N VAL A 203 1.49 -8.04 25.05
CA VAL A 203 2.25 -7.10 25.89
C VAL A 203 1.31 -6.15 26.65
N ASP A 204 0.28 -5.61 25.98
CA ASP A 204 -0.71 -4.73 26.60
C ASP A 204 -1.50 -5.47 27.71
N ASP A 205 -1.89 -6.73 27.46
CA ASP A 205 -2.57 -7.57 28.43
C ASP A 205 -1.68 -7.86 29.68
N LEU A 206 -0.38 -8.10 29.46
CA LEU A 206 0.58 -8.31 30.56
C LEU A 206 0.81 -7.01 31.38
N GLU A 207 0.82 -5.85 30.75
CA GLU A 207 0.93 -4.56 31.45
C GLU A 207 -0.32 -4.25 32.29
N VAL A 208 -1.50 -4.58 31.78
CA VAL A 208 -2.77 -4.43 32.51
C VAL A 208 -2.83 -5.36 33.72
N GLU A 209 -2.42 -6.61 33.59
CA GLU A 209 -2.34 -7.54 34.72
C GLU A 209 -1.32 -7.10 35.80
N SER A 210 -0.17 -6.60 35.37
CA SER A 210 0.85 -6.11 36.32
C SER A 210 0.40 -4.87 37.10
N THR A 211 -0.43 -4.03 36.48
CA THR A 211 -0.97 -2.81 37.12
C THR A 211 -2.08 -3.14 38.14
N GLN A 212 -2.84 -4.22 37.93
CA GLN A 212 -3.87 -4.66 38.86
C GLN A 212 -3.30 -5.33 40.13
N VAL A 213 -2.14 -6.00 40.02
CA VAL A 213 -1.50 -6.65 41.18
C VAL A 213 -0.88 -5.62 42.14
N THR A 214 -0.50 -4.44 41.68
CA THR A 214 0.07 -3.37 42.54
C THR A 214 -0.97 -2.55 43.30
N SER A 215 -2.27 -2.65 43.00
CA SER A 215 -3.33 -1.86 43.66
C SER A 215 -4.04 -2.58 44.80
N THR A 216 -3.61 -3.80 45.19
CA THR A 216 -4.29 -4.62 46.22
C THR A 216 -3.47 -4.74 47.53
N THR A 217 -2.45 -3.89 47.73
CA THR A 217 -1.67 -3.89 48.99
C THR A 217 -1.51 -2.45 49.52
N LEU A 218 -2.56 -1.95 50.16
CA LEU A 218 -2.56 -0.88 51.16
C LEU A 218 -3.78 -1.02 52.07
#